data_6c2a9ac80e325c9c6a5fb47576f3dd8c
#
_entry.id   6c2a9ac80e325c9c6a5fb47576f3dd8c
#
_cell.length_a   1.000
_cell.length_b   1.000
_cell.length_c   1.000
_cell.angle_alpha   90.00
_cell.angle_beta   90.00
_cell.angle_gamma   90.00
#
_symmetry.space_group_name_H-M   'P 1'
#
loop_
_entity.id
_entity.type
_entity.pdbx_description
1 polymer ?
#
loop_
_entity_poly.entity_id
_entity_poly.type
_entity_poly.pdbx_seq_one_letter_code
_entity_poly.pdbx_strand_id
1 'polypeptide(L)'
;NETVYHRLSDMLFTIELLSDGDTSDTQRIREATFTPRGAWTYKPLSYQVSLKDEWIAVHVEHSCMDGATLVTAMNRLQAVELPGETSSELTELATEELAWNFDEATAADIKQRVAAYDGQAAKFAAEIITAPFNQPAEMPFKFSRDASAQLTMHIAQQLTYGRVRAVYEAVDMREFRAGRTECLRAATPEAVTFADKLVAGTATEEDLLAAVNAHRGWVKRCKSGNGFDR
;
A
#
# COMPACT_ATOMS: atom_id res chain seq x y z
N ASN A 1 18.35 -12.00 -25.93
CA ASN A 1 17.30 -11.83 -24.90
C ASN A 1 17.65 -12.56 -23.59
N GLU A 2 18.24 -13.77 -23.66
CA GLU A 2 18.64 -14.54 -22.48
C GLU A 2 19.61 -13.78 -21.58
N THR A 3 20.63 -13.16 -22.17
CA THR A 3 21.62 -12.34 -21.45
C THR A 3 20.94 -11.15 -20.73
N VAL A 4 20.03 -10.46 -21.42
CA VAL A 4 19.26 -9.34 -20.81
C VAL A 4 18.42 -9.84 -19.64
N TYR A 5 17.74 -10.98 -19.81
CA TYR A 5 16.94 -11.58 -18.74
C TYR A 5 17.80 -11.94 -17.51
N HIS A 6 18.97 -12.55 -17.71
CA HIS A 6 19.89 -12.87 -16.62
C HIS A 6 20.38 -11.60 -15.90
N ARG A 7 20.77 -10.56 -16.65
CA ARG A 7 21.17 -9.28 -16.05
C ARG A 7 20.04 -8.69 -15.19
N LEU A 8 18.82 -8.67 -15.72
CA LEU A 8 17.64 -8.20 -14.97
C LEU A 8 17.35 -9.09 -13.75
N SER A 9 17.55 -10.41 -13.87
CA SER A 9 17.34 -11.35 -12.78
C SER A 9 18.34 -11.20 -11.64
N ASP A 10 19.56 -10.79 -11.93
CA ASP A 10 20.64 -10.62 -10.95
C ASP A 10 20.63 -9.27 -10.24
N MET A 11 19.84 -8.29 -10.73
CA MET A 11 19.71 -6.98 -10.07
C MET A 11 19.10 -7.12 -8.67
N LEU A 12 19.54 -6.28 -7.73
CA LEU A 12 18.94 -6.17 -6.41
C LEU A 12 17.66 -5.33 -6.43
N PHE A 13 17.65 -4.26 -7.20
CA PHE A 13 16.53 -3.32 -7.32
C PHE A 13 16.62 -2.58 -8.66
N THR A 14 15.56 -1.85 -9.00
CA THR A 14 15.54 -0.94 -10.15
C THR A 14 15.28 0.48 -9.68
N ILE A 15 15.82 1.45 -10.44
CA ILE A 15 15.51 2.87 -10.29
C ILE A 15 15.05 3.40 -11.63
N GLU A 16 13.84 3.93 -11.68
CA GLU A 16 13.32 4.69 -12.81
C GLU A 16 13.46 6.18 -12.52
N LEU A 17 14.16 6.91 -13.39
CA LEU A 17 14.25 8.36 -13.29
C LEU A 17 13.13 8.97 -14.13
N LEU A 18 12.27 9.74 -13.49
CA LEU A 18 11.15 10.43 -14.13
C LEU A 18 11.58 11.84 -14.54
N SER A 19 11.29 12.21 -15.77
CA SER A 19 11.61 13.55 -16.31
C SER A 19 10.52 14.59 -16.10
N ASP A 20 9.31 14.11 -15.73
CA ASP A 20 8.11 14.94 -15.74
C ASP A 20 7.84 15.59 -14.40
N GLY A 21 7.44 16.87 -14.42
CA GLY A 21 6.90 17.60 -13.31
C GLY A 21 5.43 17.96 -13.53
N ASP A 22 4.80 18.56 -12.54
CA ASP A 22 3.42 19.09 -12.55
C ASP A 22 2.29 18.02 -12.51
N THR A 23 2.61 16.83 -12.02
CA THR A 23 1.60 15.80 -11.78
C THR A 23 1.06 15.90 -10.35
N SER A 24 -0.25 15.86 -10.18
CA SER A 24 -0.84 15.86 -8.84
C SER A 24 -0.50 14.59 -8.06
N ASP A 25 -0.48 14.66 -6.72
CA ASP A 25 -0.21 13.50 -5.87
C ASP A 25 -1.20 12.34 -6.12
N THR A 26 -2.47 12.65 -6.33
CA THR A 26 -3.50 11.68 -6.70
C THR A 26 -3.15 10.95 -8.01
N GLN A 27 -2.70 11.68 -9.02
CA GLN A 27 -2.30 11.09 -10.30
C GLN A 27 -1.03 10.25 -10.15
N ARG A 28 -0.03 10.72 -9.40
CA ARG A 28 1.21 9.96 -9.10
C ARG A 28 0.90 8.64 -8.43
N ILE A 29 0.07 8.65 -7.38
CA ILE A 29 -0.36 7.43 -6.69
C ILE A 29 -1.12 6.51 -7.64
N ARG A 30 -2.01 7.07 -8.47
CA ARG A 30 -2.75 6.29 -9.45
C ARG A 30 -1.81 5.60 -10.46
N GLU A 31 -0.86 6.34 -11.00
CA GLU A 31 0.10 5.82 -11.98
C GLU A 31 1.02 4.79 -11.34
N ALA A 32 1.58 5.09 -10.19
CA ALA A 32 2.43 4.16 -9.45
C ALA A 32 1.71 2.86 -9.07
N THR A 33 0.40 2.93 -8.77
CA THR A 33 -0.38 1.75 -8.36
C THR A 33 -0.88 0.93 -9.56
N PHE A 34 -1.40 1.58 -10.59
CA PHE A 34 -2.14 0.91 -11.66
C PHE A 34 -1.38 0.84 -12.99
N THR A 35 -0.38 1.69 -13.20
CA THR A 35 0.40 1.73 -14.43
C THR A 35 1.91 1.87 -14.17
N PRO A 36 2.51 1.05 -13.30
CA PRO A 36 3.93 1.17 -12.93
C PRO A 36 4.84 0.65 -14.04
N ARG A 37 4.88 1.31 -15.18
CA ARG A 37 5.52 0.82 -16.41
C ARG A 37 7.03 0.66 -16.30
N GLY A 38 7.69 1.53 -15.53
CA GLY A 38 9.12 1.49 -15.30
C GLY A 38 9.54 0.60 -14.12
N ALA A 39 8.60 0.16 -13.30
CA ALA A 39 8.88 -0.71 -12.18
C ALA A 39 9.01 -2.16 -12.63
N TRP A 40 10.12 -2.81 -12.25
CA TRP A 40 10.31 -4.24 -12.47
C TRP A 40 9.75 -5.02 -11.27
N THR A 41 8.50 -5.41 -11.35
CA THR A 41 7.73 -5.98 -10.25
C THR A 41 8.21 -7.33 -9.72
N TYR A 42 9.15 -8.00 -10.41
CA TYR A 42 9.80 -9.22 -9.92
C TYR A 42 10.91 -8.95 -8.90
N LYS A 43 11.29 -7.70 -8.70
CA LYS A 43 12.29 -7.35 -7.70
C LYS A 43 11.63 -7.01 -6.37
N PRO A 44 12.29 -7.35 -5.25
CA PRO A 44 11.78 -6.98 -3.93
C PRO A 44 11.50 -5.48 -3.80
N LEU A 45 12.32 -4.66 -4.44
CA LEU A 45 12.20 -3.20 -4.45
C LEU A 45 12.41 -2.64 -5.85
N SER A 46 11.54 -1.71 -6.24
CA SER A 46 11.71 -0.87 -7.43
C SER A 46 11.38 0.57 -7.04
N TYR A 47 12.22 1.50 -7.47
CA TYR A 47 12.10 2.92 -7.13
C TYR A 47 11.74 3.71 -8.37
N GLN A 48 10.82 4.67 -8.21
CA GLN A 48 10.56 5.72 -9.19
C GLN A 48 10.93 7.05 -8.54
N VAL A 49 11.79 7.83 -9.18
CA VAL A 49 12.33 9.07 -8.62
C VAL A 49 12.13 10.20 -9.60
N SER A 50 11.48 11.28 -9.16
CA SER A 50 11.43 12.57 -9.85
C SER A 50 12.31 13.56 -9.11
N LEU A 51 13.44 13.94 -9.71
CA LEU A 51 14.35 14.93 -9.14
C LEU A 51 13.75 16.32 -9.21
N LYS A 52 12.91 16.60 -10.20
CA LYS A 52 12.29 17.90 -10.40
C LYS A 52 11.24 18.21 -9.33
N ASP A 53 10.47 17.18 -8.94
CA ASP A 53 9.38 17.33 -7.97
C ASP A 53 9.75 16.84 -6.58
N GLU A 54 11.02 16.45 -6.37
CA GLU A 54 11.50 15.89 -5.10
C GLU A 54 10.61 14.73 -4.60
N TRP A 55 10.19 13.86 -5.51
CA TRP A 55 9.25 12.78 -5.25
C TRP A 55 9.89 11.41 -5.47
N ILE A 56 9.53 10.46 -4.63
CA ILE A 56 9.94 9.07 -4.73
C ILE A 56 8.78 8.13 -4.46
N ALA A 57 8.59 7.14 -5.32
CA ALA A 57 7.74 5.99 -5.06
C ALA A 57 8.59 4.73 -4.89
N VAL A 58 8.14 3.86 -4.00
CA VAL A 58 8.75 2.56 -3.77
C VAL A 58 7.72 1.48 -4.05
N HIS A 59 8.02 0.64 -5.03
CA HIS A 59 7.25 -0.55 -5.32
C HIS A 59 7.88 -1.75 -4.62
N VAL A 60 7.04 -2.51 -3.94
CA VAL A 60 7.47 -3.68 -3.17
C VAL A 60 6.79 -4.91 -3.73
N GLU A 61 7.58 -5.93 -4.04
CA GLU A 61 7.07 -7.25 -4.34
C GLU A 61 6.62 -7.92 -3.03
N HIS A 62 5.35 -8.34 -2.97
CA HIS A 62 4.69 -8.69 -1.72
C HIS A 62 4.96 -10.13 -1.23
N SER A 63 5.70 -10.96 -1.98
CA SER A 63 6.01 -12.32 -1.54
C SER A 63 7.02 -12.36 -0.39
N CYS A 64 7.90 -11.36 -0.31
CA CYS A 64 9.00 -11.35 0.65
C CYS A 64 8.80 -10.43 1.86
N MET A 65 7.91 -9.44 1.79
CA MET A 65 7.67 -8.51 2.89
C MET A 65 6.24 -7.98 2.90
N ASP A 66 5.84 -7.45 4.05
CA ASP A 66 4.54 -6.81 4.28
C ASP A 66 4.70 -5.32 4.54
N GLY A 67 3.60 -4.56 4.48
CA GLY A 67 3.60 -3.11 4.61
C GLY A 67 4.28 -2.59 5.88
N ALA A 68 4.12 -3.27 7.01
CA ALA A 68 4.79 -2.88 8.25
C ALA A 68 6.32 -2.95 8.17
N THR A 69 6.86 -3.92 7.42
CA THR A 69 8.30 -4.02 7.14
C THR A 69 8.76 -2.88 6.24
N LEU A 70 7.98 -2.57 5.18
CA LEU A 70 8.26 -1.46 4.29
C LEU A 70 8.29 -0.13 5.05
N VAL A 71 7.25 0.18 5.84
CA VAL A 71 7.20 1.41 6.66
C VAL A 71 8.42 1.51 7.57
N THR A 72 8.82 0.42 8.22
CA THR A 72 10.01 0.40 9.07
C THR A 72 11.29 0.67 8.27
N ALA A 73 11.41 0.07 7.08
CA ALA A 73 12.56 0.28 6.21
C ALA A 73 12.65 1.74 5.74
N MET A 74 11.51 2.33 5.33
CA MET A 74 11.46 3.73 4.89
C MET A 74 11.79 4.70 6.02
N ASN A 75 11.26 4.48 7.23
CA ASN A 75 11.59 5.31 8.39
C ASN A 75 13.09 5.24 8.74
N ARG A 76 13.70 4.06 8.60
CA ARG A 76 15.14 3.92 8.81
C ARG A 76 15.93 4.62 7.71
N LEU A 77 15.50 4.49 6.46
CA LEU A 77 16.14 5.16 5.33
C LEU A 77 16.12 6.69 5.49
N GLN A 78 14.99 7.25 5.92
CA GLN A 78 14.87 8.69 6.19
C GLN A 78 15.76 9.17 7.34
N ALA A 79 16.12 8.29 8.26
CA ALA A 79 16.98 8.60 9.40
C ALA A 79 18.48 8.41 9.10
N VAL A 80 18.85 7.97 7.90
CA VAL A 80 20.26 7.82 7.50
C VAL A 80 20.85 9.21 7.28
N GLU A 81 21.89 9.52 8.03
CA GLU A 81 22.68 10.70 7.77
C GLU A 81 23.47 10.51 6.48
N LEU A 82 23.30 11.41 5.53
CA LEU A 82 24.08 11.37 4.32
C LEU A 82 25.54 11.67 4.67
N PRO A 83 26.52 10.92 4.12
CA PRO A 83 27.91 11.28 4.26
C PRO A 83 28.07 12.72 3.72
N GLY A 84 28.81 13.57 4.47
CA GLY A 84 29.14 14.93 4.02
C GLY A 84 29.67 14.90 2.59
N GLU A 85 29.74 16.06 1.94
CA GLU A 85 30.10 16.20 0.51
C GLU A 85 31.13 15.14 0.08
N THR A 86 30.65 14.09 -0.58
CA THR A 86 31.54 13.14 -1.24
C THR A 86 32.26 13.91 -2.31
N SER A 87 33.59 13.87 -2.27
CA SER A 87 34.45 14.49 -3.27
C SER A 87 33.87 14.25 -4.66
N SER A 88 33.74 15.30 -5.44
CA SER A 88 33.13 15.31 -6.76
C SER A 88 33.93 14.60 -7.87
N GLU A 89 34.81 13.71 -7.51
CA GLU A 89 35.35 12.76 -8.49
C GLU A 89 34.25 11.73 -8.82
N LEU A 90 33.31 12.15 -9.67
CA LEU A 90 32.46 11.23 -10.39
C LEU A 90 33.40 10.28 -11.17
N THR A 91 33.69 9.15 -10.57
CA THR A 91 34.28 8.05 -11.32
C THR A 91 33.33 7.76 -12.46
N GLU A 92 33.81 7.77 -13.70
CA GLU A 92 32.99 7.49 -14.87
C GLU A 92 32.30 6.14 -14.65
N LEU A 93 30.98 6.18 -14.40
CA LEU A 93 30.21 4.97 -14.19
C LEU A 93 30.10 4.24 -15.51
N ALA A 94 30.61 3.02 -15.57
CA ALA A 94 30.41 2.16 -16.72
C ALA A 94 28.91 1.86 -16.84
N THR A 95 28.27 2.35 -17.89
CA THR A 95 26.88 2.09 -18.24
C THR A 95 26.79 1.09 -19.37
N GLU A 96 25.83 0.19 -19.30
CA GLU A 96 25.55 -0.79 -20.36
C GLU A 96 24.05 -0.66 -20.70
N GLU A 97 23.73 -0.47 -21.98
CA GLU A 97 22.36 -0.50 -22.45
C GLU A 97 21.91 -1.95 -22.61
N LEU A 98 20.78 -2.30 -21.99
CA LEU A 98 20.14 -3.60 -22.12
C LEU A 98 18.97 -3.49 -23.11
N ALA A 99 19.17 -3.92 -24.35
CA ALA A 99 18.16 -3.90 -25.39
C ALA A 99 17.54 -5.28 -25.61
N TRP A 100 16.19 -5.32 -25.64
CA TRP A 100 15.46 -6.50 -26.03
C TRP A 100 15.35 -6.60 -27.55
N ASN A 101 15.60 -7.78 -28.07
CA ASN A 101 15.42 -8.07 -29.49
C ASN A 101 14.25 -9.05 -29.67
N PHE A 102 13.06 -8.52 -29.92
CA PHE A 102 11.86 -9.30 -30.18
C PHE A 102 11.52 -9.31 -31.66
N ASP A 103 11.01 -10.43 -32.15
CA ASP A 103 10.39 -10.49 -33.47
C ASP A 103 9.08 -9.68 -33.49
N GLU A 104 8.56 -9.40 -34.69
CA GLU A 104 7.36 -8.59 -34.87
C GLU A 104 6.13 -9.19 -34.18
N ALA A 105 6.00 -10.52 -34.19
CA ALA A 105 4.87 -11.20 -33.57
C ALA A 105 4.88 -11.05 -32.06
N THR A 106 6.05 -11.26 -31.42
CA THR A 106 6.25 -11.06 -29.99
C THR A 106 6.02 -9.60 -29.59
N ALA A 107 6.56 -8.66 -30.36
CA ALA A 107 6.35 -7.23 -30.11
C ALA A 107 4.86 -6.83 -30.21
N ALA A 108 4.12 -7.40 -31.17
CA ALA A 108 2.68 -7.18 -31.31
C ALA A 108 1.88 -7.76 -30.12
N ASP A 109 2.22 -8.98 -29.67
CA ASP A 109 1.58 -9.61 -28.51
C ASP A 109 1.81 -8.78 -27.23
N ILE A 110 3.05 -8.29 -27.00
CA ILE A 110 3.37 -7.41 -25.88
C ILE A 110 2.50 -6.15 -25.93
N LYS A 111 2.41 -5.47 -27.07
CA LYS A 111 1.56 -4.28 -27.24
C LYS A 111 0.09 -4.57 -26.92
N GLN A 112 -0.42 -5.70 -27.40
CA GLN A 112 -1.80 -6.11 -27.13
C GLN A 112 -2.04 -6.35 -25.63
N ARG A 113 -1.12 -7.00 -24.92
CA ARG A 113 -1.22 -7.25 -23.48
C ARG A 113 -1.15 -5.96 -22.69
N VAL A 114 -0.25 -5.05 -23.06
CA VAL A 114 -0.15 -3.73 -22.42
C VAL A 114 -1.47 -2.96 -22.61
N ALA A 115 -2.02 -2.92 -23.83
CA ALA A 115 -3.29 -2.25 -24.08
C ALA A 115 -4.47 -2.88 -23.31
N ALA A 116 -4.51 -4.20 -23.18
CA ALA A 116 -5.51 -4.91 -22.39
C ALA A 116 -5.38 -4.56 -20.90
N TYR A 117 -4.16 -4.51 -20.38
CA TYR A 117 -3.89 -4.10 -19.00
C TYR A 117 -4.31 -2.65 -18.75
N ASP A 118 -3.93 -1.72 -19.65
CA ASP A 118 -4.32 -0.31 -19.55
C ASP A 118 -5.84 -0.14 -19.53
N GLY A 119 -6.56 -0.93 -20.34
CA GLY A 119 -8.02 -0.96 -20.36
C GLY A 119 -8.63 -1.45 -19.03
N GLN A 120 -7.93 -2.32 -18.28
CA GLN A 120 -8.34 -2.69 -16.93
C GLN A 120 -7.97 -1.61 -15.91
N ALA A 121 -6.75 -1.08 -15.97
CA ALA A 121 -6.27 -0.02 -15.09
C ALA A 121 -7.14 1.24 -15.16
N ALA A 122 -7.69 1.56 -16.35
CA ALA A 122 -8.58 2.70 -16.56
C ALA A 122 -9.90 2.60 -15.78
N LYS A 123 -10.28 1.41 -15.29
CA LYS A 123 -11.51 1.22 -14.51
C LYS A 123 -11.32 1.58 -13.03
N PHE A 124 -10.10 1.84 -12.60
CA PHE A 124 -9.77 2.19 -11.22
C PHE A 124 -9.48 3.67 -11.10
N ALA A 125 -9.90 4.25 -9.98
CA ALA A 125 -9.54 5.59 -9.57
C ALA A 125 -8.73 5.55 -8.28
N ALA A 126 -7.86 6.53 -8.10
CA ALA A 126 -7.20 6.80 -6.84
C ALA A 126 -7.68 8.16 -6.34
N GLU A 127 -7.83 8.29 -5.03
CA GLU A 127 -8.23 9.55 -4.39
C GLU A 127 -7.44 9.73 -3.11
N ILE A 128 -6.95 10.93 -2.85
CA ILE A 128 -6.31 11.31 -1.60
C ILE A 128 -7.29 12.16 -0.82
N ILE A 129 -7.73 11.65 0.31
CA ILE A 129 -8.64 12.36 1.22
C ILE A 129 -7.90 12.67 2.50
N THR A 130 -7.76 13.97 2.80
CA THR A 130 -7.24 14.42 4.09
C THR A 130 -8.40 14.73 5.02
N ALA A 131 -8.56 13.92 6.06
CA ALA A 131 -9.57 14.12 7.08
C ALA A 131 -8.90 14.41 8.44
N PRO A 132 -9.29 15.50 9.14
CA PRO A 132 -8.79 15.74 10.48
C PRO A 132 -9.31 14.67 11.43
N PHE A 133 -8.44 14.07 12.20
CA PHE A 133 -8.81 13.16 13.28
C PHE A 133 -8.76 13.93 14.60
N ASN A 134 -9.88 14.57 14.93
CA ASN A 134 -10.03 15.32 16.19
C ASN A 134 -10.82 14.46 17.18
N GLN A 135 -10.12 13.92 18.17
CA GLN A 135 -10.80 13.27 19.29
C GLN A 135 -11.26 14.36 20.26
N PRO A 136 -12.57 14.44 20.57
CA PRO A 136 -13.06 15.35 21.60
C PRO A 136 -12.35 15.13 22.93
N ALA A 137 -12.00 16.21 23.63
CA ALA A 137 -11.27 16.14 24.90
C ALA A 137 -12.07 15.38 26.00
N GLU A 138 -13.38 15.34 25.88
CA GLU A 138 -14.32 14.75 26.85
C GLU A 138 -14.78 13.34 26.49
N MET A 139 -14.14 12.68 25.52
CA MET A 139 -14.52 11.29 25.22
C MET A 139 -14.15 10.38 26.40
N PRO A 140 -15.10 9.55 26.88
CA PRO A 140 -14.89 8.69 28.03
C PRO A 140 -13.92 7.54 27.79
N PHE A 141 -13.47 7.35 26.56
CA PHE A 141 -12.52 6.30 26.17
C PHE A 141 -11.59 6.74 25.05
N LYS A 142 -10.40 6.13 24.99
CA LYS A 142 -9.47 6.35 23.87
C LYS A 142 -9.96 5.63 22.64
N PHE A 143 -10.17 6.39 21.60
CA PHE A 143 -10.54 5.89 20.28
C PHE A 143 -9.26 5.63 19.46
N SER A 144 -9.06 4.42 18.98
CA SER A 144 -7.94 4.07 18.13
C SER A 144 -8.16 4.66 16.73
N ARG A 145 -7.13 5.28 16.14
CA ARG A 145 -7.20 5.75 14.74
C ARG A 145 -7.56 4.64 13.78
N ASP A 146 -7.01 3.46 14.01
CA ASP A 146 -7.24 2.26 13.24
C ASP A 146 -8.72 1.82 13.32
N ALA A 147 -9.26 1.62 14.52
CA ALA A 147 -10.68 1.32 14.70
C ALA A 147 -11.60 2.39 14.08
N SER A 148 -11.21 3.67 14.16
CA SER A 148 -11.97 4.77 13.52
C SER A 148 -12.00 4.62 12.02
N ALA A 149 -10.85 4.34 11.40
CA ALA A 149 -10.75 4.15 9.96
C ALA A 149 -11.61 2.97 9.50
N GLN A 150 -11.53 1.83 10.20
CA GLN A 150 -12.32 0.64 9.88
C GLN A 150 -13.83 0.90 10.02
N LEU A 151 -14.28 1.53 11.11
CA LEU A 151 -15.69 1.87 11.28
C LEU A 151 -16.17 2.89 10.23
N THR A 152 -15.35 3.87 9.88
CA THR A 152 -15.66 4.82 8.81
C THR A 152 -15.86 4.11 7.47
N MET A 153 -15.01 3.12 7.14
CA MET A 153 -15.17 2.29 5.94
C MET A 153 -16.45 1.45 5.98
N HIS A 154 -16.84 0.91 7.14
CA HIS A 154 -18.10 0.17 7.27
C HIS A 154 -19.31 1.08 7.08
N ILE A 155 -19.30 2.30 7.65
CA ILE A 155 -20.35 3.29 7.46
C ILE A 155 -20.44 3.69 5.98
N ALA A 156 -19.32 3.94 5.34
CA ALA A 156 -19.26 4.28 3.91
C ALA A 156 -19.82 3.14 3.03
N GLN A 157 -19.51 1.88 3.36
CA GLN A 157 -20.11 0.73 2.67
C GLN A 157 -21.61 0.64 2.88
N GLN A 158 -22.08 0.86 4.12
CA GLN A 158 -23.52 0.87 4.42
C GLN A 158 -24.26 1.96 3.64
N LEU A 159 -23.70 3.18 3.59
CA LEU A 159 -24.26 4.28 2.81
C LEU A 159 -24.27 3.99 1.29
N THR A 160 -23.21 3.36 0.79
CA THR A 160 -23.04 3.16 -0.66
C THR A 160 -23.79 1.93 -1.17
N TYR A 161 -23.81 0.85 -0.41
CA TYR A 161 -24.30 -0.46 -0.85
C TYR A 161 -25.50 -0.97 -0.07
N GLY A 162 -25.96 -0.26 0.96
CA GLY A 162 -26.99 -0.72 1.88
C GLY A 162 -26.59 -1.92 2.73
N ARG A 163 -25.31 -2.24 2.78
CA ARG A 163 -24.75 -3.34 3.60
C ARG A 163 -23.27 -3.21 3.78
N VAL A 164 -22.74 -3.70 4.90
CA VAL A 164 -21.31 -3.91 5.10
C VAL A 164 -20.90 -5.23 4.45
N ARG A 165 -19.80 -5.21 3.69
CA ARG A 165 -19.20 -6.39 3.06
C ARG A 165 -18.08 -6.94 3.92
N ALA A 166 -17.63 -8.16 3.63
CA ALA A 166 -16.45 -8.72 4.27
C ALA A 166 -15.23 -7.84 4.03
N VAL A 167 -14.49 -7.60 5.09
CA VAL A 167 -13.29 -6.75 5.09
C VAL A 167 -12.10 -7.59 5.53
N TYR A 168 -10.97 -7.38 4.87
CA TYR A 168 -9.67 -7.89 5.27
C TYR A 168 -8.84 -6.74 5.85
N GLU A 169 -8.21 -6.99 6.99
CA GLU A 169 -7.22 -6.13 7.59
C GLU A 169 -6.00 -6.96 8.01
N ALA A 170 -4.80 -6.48 7.71
CA ALA A 170 -3.57 -7.16 8.07
C ALA A 170 -3.10 -6.76 9.46
N VAL A 171 -2.94 -7.72 10.35
CA VAL A 171 -2.33 -7.53 11.67
C VAL A 171 -0.87 -7.94 11.63
N ASP A 172 0.03 -7.04 11.98
CA ASP A 172 1.48 -7.29 12.02
C ASP A 172 1.84 -8.37 13.07
N MET A 173 2.50 -9.43 12.62
CA MET A 173 2.91 -10.59 13.40
C MET A 173 4.44 -10.73 13.50
N ARG A 174 5.21 -9.69 13.18
CA ARG A 174 6.69 -9.72 13.19
C ARG A 174 7.30 -9.93 14.58
N GLU A 175 6.50 -9.87 15.63
CA GLU A 175 6.91 -10.26 17.00
C GLU A 175 7.16 -11.77 17.10
N PHE A 176 6.58 -12.58 16.21
CA PHE A 176 6.84 -14.01 16.13
C PHE A 176 7.99 -14.30 15.18
N ARG A 177 8.72 -15.40 15.45
CA ARG A 177 9.79 -15.85 14.56
C ARG A 177 9.22 -16.16 13.17
N ALA A 178 9.80 -15.53 12.15
CA ALA A 178 9.32 -15.59 10.77
C ALA A 178 7.85 -15.15 10.58
N GLY A 179 7.28 -14.43 11.57
CA GLY A 179 5.92 -13.90 11.49
C GLY A 179 5.81 -12.78 10.46
N ARG A 180 4.71 -12.79 9.72
CA ARG A 180 4.35 -11.77 8.73
C ARG A 180 3.08 -11.06 9.15
N THR A 181 1.92 -11.56 8.74
CA THR A 181 0.60 -10.99 9.06
C THR A 181 -0.39 -12.08 9.44
N GLU A 182 -1.36 -11.70 10.26
CA GLU A 182 -2.61 -12.44 10.47
C GLU A 182 -3.76 -11.66 9.84
N CYS A 183 -4.81 -12.35 9.43
CA CYS A 183 -6.00 -11.74 8.88
C CYS A 183 -7.01 -11.40 9.98
N LEU A 184 -7.32 -10.10 10.09
CA LEU A 184 -8.40 -9.62 10.95
C LEU A 184 -9.64 -9.36 10.11
N ARG A 185 -10.77 -9.92 10.53
CA ARG A 185 -12.09 -9.67 9.95
C ARG A 185 -12.74 -8.50 10.69
N ALA A 186 -12.44 -7.26 10.25
CA ALA A 186 -12.89 -6.05 10.92
C ALA A 186 -14.41 -5.84 10.90
N ALA A 187 -15.13 -6.46 9.95
CA ALA A 187 -16.60 -6.43 9.90
C ALA A 187 -17.21 -7.39 10.95
N THR A 188 -17.03 -7.05 12.23
CA THR A 188 -17.64 -7.79 13.33
C THR A 188 -19.15 -7.54 13.39
N PRO A 189 -19.95 -8.41 14.02
CA PRO A 189 -21.40 -8.18 14.21
C PRO A 189 -21.69 -6.83 14.87
N GLU A 190 -20.88 -6.42 15.86
CA GLU A 190 -21.02 -5.16 16.56
C GLU A 190 -20.73 -3.96 15.65
N ALA A 191 -19.69 -4.05 14.80
CA ALA A 191 -19.35 -3.02 13.84
C ALA A 191 -20.43 -2.85 12.77
N VAL A 192 -20.99 -3.96 12.28
CA VAL A 192 -22.12 -3.94 11.33
C VAL A 192 -23.36 -3.31 11.98
N THR A 193 -23.71 -3.75 13.19
CA THR A 193 -24.84 -3.20 13.94
C THR A 193 -24.69 -1.70 14.18
N PHE A 194 -23.48 -1.25 14.54
CA PHE A 194 -23.21 0.18 14.74
C PHE A 194 -23.39 0.95 13.43
N ALA A 195 -22.83 0.47 12.31
CA ALA A 195 -22.96 1.12 11.01
C ALA A 195 -24.44 1.23 10.56
N ASP A 196 -25.21 0.16 10.73
CA ASP A 196 -26.64 0.13 10.40
C ASP A 196 -27.43 1.15 11.23
N LYS A 197 -27.23 1.15 12.54
CA LYS A 197 -27.90 2.07 13.46
C LYS A 197 -27.49 3.52 13.23
N LEU A 198 -26.20 3.77 12.91
CA LEU A 198 -25.73 5.13 12.65
C LEU A 198 -26.37 5.71 11.39
N VAL A 199 -26.46 4.93 10.33
CA VAL A 199 -27.12 5.36 9.08
C VAL A 199 -28.64 5.55 9.29
N ALA A 200 -29.26 4.76 10.17
CA ALA A 200 -30.65 4.90 10.55
C ALA A 200 -30.91 6.05 11.57
N GLY A 201 -29.87 6.71 12.08
CA GLY A 201 -30.00 7.78 13.10
C GLY A 201 -30.38 7.28 14.50
N THR A 202 -30.15 6.00 14.80
CA THR A 202 -30.52 5.36 16.08
C THR A 202 -29.32 4.83 16.87
N ALA A 203 -28.08 5.07 16.41
CA ALA A 203 -26.88 4.62 17.10
C ALA A 203 -26.71 5.31 18.45
N THR A 204 -26.22 4.56 19.41
CA THR A 204 -25.87 5.03 20.74
C THR A 204 -24.39 4.98 20.99
N GLU A 205 -23.91 5.62 22.07
CA GLU A 205 -22.53 5.50 22.53
C GLU A 205 -22.17 4.04 22.88
N GLU A 206 -23.12 3.28 23.43
CA GLU A 206 -22.92 1.87 23.74
C GLU A 206 -22.65 1.03 22.48
N ASP A 207 -23.37 1.31 21.38
CA ASP A 207 -23.15 0.63 20.09
C ASP A 207 -21.74 0.92 19.55
N LEU A 208 -21.29 2.17 19.63
CA LEU A 208 -19.94 2.56 19.24
C LEU A 208 -18.89 1.85 20.10
N LEU A 209 -19.07 1.86 21.41
CA LEU A 209 -18.14 1.24 22.35
C LEU A 209 -18.06 -0.28 22.13
N ALA A 210 -19.20 -0.94 21.88
CA ALA A 210 -19.24 -2.36 21.54
C ALA A 210 -18.45 -2.66 20.27
N ALA A 211 -18.62 -1.88 19.20
CA ALA A 211 -17.90 -2.04 17.93
C ALA A 211 -16.38 -1.85 18.12
N VAL A 212 -15.96 -0.80 18.83
CA VAL A 212 -14.54 -0.54 19.13
C VAL A 212 -13.92 -1.66 19.96
N ASN A 213 -14.63 -2.15 20.97
CA ASN A 213 -14.14 -3.22 21.83
C ASN A 213 -14.06 -4.55 21.10
N ALA A 214 -15.00 -4.87 20.22
CA ALA A 214 -14.94 -6.06 19.36
C ALA A 214 -13.71 -6.02 18.46
N HIS A 215 -13.46 -4.92 17.77
CA HIS A 215 -12.26 -4.72 16.96
C HIS A 215 -10.98 -4.91 17.79
N ARG A 216 -10.86 -4.22 18.92
CA ARG A 216 -9.70 -4.36 19.82
C ARG A 216 -9.50 -5.79 20.33
N GLY A 217 -10.59 -6.48 20.63
CA GLY A 217 -10.56 -7.88 21.04
C GLY A 217 -9.98 -8.79 19.96
N TRP A 218 -10.39 -8.59 18.72
CA TRP A 218 -9.85 -9.31 17.58
C TRP A 218 -8.37 -9.03 17.34
N VAL A 219 -7.95 -7.74 17.34
CA VAL A 219 -6.53 -7.36 17.23
C VAL A 219 -5.69 -8.08 18.27
N LYS A 220 -6.15 -8.11 19.55
CA LYS A 220 -5.45 -8.81 20.62
C LYS A 220 -5.34 -10.32 20.37
N ARG A 221 -6.41 -10.95 19.89
CA ARG A 221 -6.39 -12.39 19.56
C ARG A 221 -5.40 -12.70 18.45
N CYS A 222 -5.40 -11.90 17.36
CA CYS A 222 -4.44 -12.04 16.28
C CYS A 222 -3.01 -11.87 16.81
N LYS A 223 -2.75 -10.78 17.53
CA LYS A 223 -1.43 -10.47 18.11
C LYS A 223 -0.90 -11.54 19.07
N SER A 224 -1.76 -12.28 19.74
CA SER A 224 -1.36 -13.38 20.62
C SER A 224 -1.22 -14.73 19.88
N GLY A 225 -1.29 -14.75 18.55
CA GLY A 225 -1.21 -15.98 17.77
C GLY A 225 -2.48 -16.83 17.81
N ASN A 226 -3.60 -16.27 18.29
CA ASN A 226 -4.89 -16.95 18.38
C ASN A 226 -5.88 -16.51 17.28
N GLY A 227 -5.37 -15.99 16.17
CA GLY A 227 -6.11 -15.83 14.94
C GLY A 227 -6.47 -17.19 14.35
N PHE A 228 -7.41 -17.23 13.42
CA PHE A 228 -7.86 -18.50 12.81
C PHE A 228 -7.89 -18.47 11.27
N ASP A 229 -7.43 -17.39 10.67
CA ASP A 229 -7.61 -17.16 9.23
C ASP A 229 -6.31 -17.32 8.41
N ARG A 230 -5.16 -17.47 9.11
CA ARG A 230 -3.85 -17.78 8.53
C ARG A 230 -2.99 -18.62 9.47
#